data_3a14ec529d4e922a630c0561251daa25
#
_entry.id   3a14ec529d4e922a630c0561251daa25
#
_cell.length_a   1.000
_cell.length_b   1.000
_cell.length_c   1.000
_cell.angle_alpha   90.00
_cell.angle_beta   90.00
_cell.angle_gamma   90.00
#
_symmetry.space_group_name_H-M   'P 1'
#
loop_
_entity.id
_entity.type
_entity.pdbx_description
1 polymer ?
#
loop_
_entity_poly.entity_id
_entity_poly.type
_entity_poly.pdbx_seq_one_letter_code
_entity_poly.pdbx_strand_id
1 'polypeptide(L)'
;MKMWTQKIIETKRGSFEYFEKGEGEPLAVTHLYSEYSQLGNTFANPFTKHYKVYLINLRGAGNSAAAASENQFSMGEAVLDLEAIREALNYDEWGFAGHSAGGMLALKYVISFPQALTKIIAGGAAASYEYANDPDSIYCSLNPNFTRILEIMDALNNPNTPIEERRKLGYEWALMSYVSEEKLQESLKVPNSGKTVGPRLDYFRKIEYSNFDVREQLKSVSIPSYIYAGKFDAQCPMKFGEEIASLIPNAHFTLFEESNHSPYSEEEDRFEEFVNSTMTVASPS
;
A
#
# COMPACT_ATOMS: atom_id res chain seq x y z
N MET A 1 0.67 -10.91 21.68
CA MET A 1 1.40 -10.66 20.42
C MET A 1 2.54 -9.68 20.69
N LYS A 2 3.79 -9.94 20.23
CA LYS A 2 4.91 -9.01 20.44
C LYS A 2 4.66 -7.74 19.63
N MET A 3 4.73 -6.57 20.27
CA MET A 3 4.55 -5.26 19.62
C MET A 3 5.66 -5.02 18.59
N TRP A 4 5.39 -4.19 17.59
CA TRP A 4 6.39 -3.71 16.67
C TRP A 4 7.36 -2.74 17.36
N THR A 5 8.63 -2.80 17.04
CA THR A 5 9.66 -1.95 17.65
C THR A 5 9.75 -0.64 16.89
N GLN A 6 9.38 0.45 17.56
CA GLN A 6 9.48 1.82 17.00
C GLN A 6 10.91 2.28 16.96
N LYS A 7 11.31 2.89 15.85
CA LYS A 7 12.61 3.54 15.65
C LYS A 7 12.47 4.81 14.81
N ILE A 8 13.45 5.67 14.92
CA ILE A 8 13.65 6.83 14.06
C ILE A 8 15.04 6.73 13.45
N ILE A 9 15.16 7.01 12.17
CA ILE A 9 16.41 7.03 11.45
C ILE A 9 16.66 8.40 10.83
N GLU A 10 17.86 8.92 11.02
CA GLU A 10 18.33 10.14 10.37
C GLU A 10 18.86 9.84 8.99
N THR A 11 18.40 10.59 8.00
CA THR A 11 18.81 10.46 6.61
C THR A 11 19.22 11.81 6.01
N LYS A 12 19.83 11.81 4.84
CA LYS A 12 20.14 13.03 4.07
C LYS A 12 18.90 13.85 3.67
N ARG A 13 17.68 13.26 3.83
CA ARG A 13 16.41 13.90 3.47
C ARG A 13 15.53 14.23 4.67
N GLY A 14 16.00 14.01 5.89
CA GLY A 14 15.31 14.21 7.16
C GLY A 14 15.23 12.94 7.98
N SER A 15 14.58 13.02 9.14
CA SER A 15 14.33 11.89 10.03
C SER A 15 13.05 11.17 9.66
N PHE A 16 13.07 9.83 9.72
CA PHE A 16 11.90 9.02 9.43
C PHE A 16 11.63 8.00 10.53
N GLU A 17 10.37 7.91 10.92
CA GLU A 17 9.86 6.92 11.85
C GLU A 17 9.53 5.63 11.10
N TYR A 18 9.89 4.52 11.70
CA TYR A 18 9.49 3.20 11.24
C TYR A 18 9.29 2.24 12.39
N PHE A 19 8.62 1.16 12.11
CA PHE A 19 8.38 0.06 13.05
C PHE A 19 8.96 -1.21 12.44
N GLU A 20 9.79 -1.93 13.20
CA GLU A 20 10.40 -3.15 12.68
C GLU A 20 9.92 -4.39 13.41
N LYS A 21 9.80 -5.49 12.67
CA LYS A 21 9.47 -6.81 13.19
C LYS A 21 9.87 -7.90 12.21
N GLY A 22 10.11 -9.11 12.76
CA GLY A 22 10.53 -10.26 11.97
C GLY A 22 12.04 -10.32 11.77
N GLU A 23 12.48 -11.34 11.05
CA GLU A 23 13.88 -11.63 10.72
C GLU A 23 13.96 -12.12 9.27
N GLY A 24 15.13 -12.05 8.63
CA GLY A 24 15.33 -12.49 7.26
C GLY A 24 15.69 -11.33 6.31
N GLU A 25 15.33 -11.48 5.04
CA GLU A 25 15.57 -10.45 4.04
C GLU A 25 14.81 -9.15 4.38
N PRO A 26 15.41 -7.97 4.13
CA PRO A 26 14.77 -6.69 4.42
C PRO A 26 13.60 -6.45 3.45
N LEU A 27 12.46 -6.09 4.02
CA LEU A 27 11.25 -5.73 3.28
C LEU A 27 10.69 -4.40 3.80
N ALA A 28 10.71 -3.37 2.98
CA ALA A 28 10.03 -2.13 3.27
C ALA A 28 8.53 -2.27 2.96
N VAL A 29 7.70 -1.81 3.88
CA VAL A 29 6.23 -1.79 3.72
C VAL A 29 5.73 -0.40 4.06
N THR A 30 4.95 0.19 3.17
CA THR A 30 4.24 1.43 3.44
C THR A 30 3.03 1.62 2.53
N HIS A 31 2.21 2.60 2.88
CA HIS A 31 1.10 3.09 2.08
C HIS A 31 1.29 4.59 1.84
N LEU A 32 0.83 5.10 0.70
CA LEU A 32 1.11 6.48 0.29
C LEU A 32 0.60 7.54 1.26
N TYR A 33 -0.51 7.29 1.96
CA TYR A 33 -1.14 8.24 2.88
C TYR A 33 -1.60 7.63 4.21
N SER A 34 -0.90 6.63 4.72
CA SER A 34 -1.19 6.03 6.04
C SER A 34 -0.13 6.39 7.07
N GLU A 35 -0.56 6.53 8.33
CA GLU A 35 0.28 6.68 9.52
C GLU A 35 0.19 5.41 10.36
N TYR A 36 1.32 4.83 10.68
CA TYR A 36 1.44 3.60 11.46
C TYR A 36 1.89 3.84 12.89
N SER A 37 1.71 2.83 13.75
CA SER A 37 2.11 2.80 15.14
C SER A 37 2.66 1.43 15.54
N GLN A 38 3.04 1.28 16.81
CA GLN A 38 3.50 0.00 17.38
C GLN A 38 2.46 -1.13 17.32
N LEU A 39 1.20 -0.84 16.97
CA LEU A 39 0.19 -1.86 16.73
C LEU A 39 0.48 -2.68 15.46
N GLY A 40 1.32 -2.16 14.58
CA GLY A 40 1.59 -2.77 13.28
C GLY A 40 0.44 -2.53 12.30
N ASN A 41 0.35 -3.37 11.28
CA ASN A 41 -0.68 -3.25 10.24
C ASN A 41 -1.07 -4.63 9.72
N THR A 42 -2.36 -4.87 9.49
CA THR A 42 -2.88 -6.17 9.05
C THR A 42 -2.27 -6.64 7.74
N PHE A 43 -1.98 -5.74 6.79
CA PHE A 43 -1.24 -6.06 5.58
C PHE A 43 0.22 -6.44 5.85
N ALA A 44 0.90 -5.71 6.75
CA ALA A 44 2.32 -5.91 7.03
C ALA A 44 2.60 -7.14 7.91
N ASN A 45 1.65 -7.53 8.78
CA ASN A 45 1.84 -8.60 9.76
C ASN A 45 2.22 -9.96 9.15
N PRO A 46 1.59 -10.46 8.07
CA PRO A 46 1.94 -11.76 7.48
C PRO A 46 3.40 -11.84 7.02
N PHE A 47 3.96 -10.75 6.52
CA PHE A 47 5.34 -10.72 6.05
C PHE A 47 6.37 -10.92 7.18
N THR A 48 6.02 -10.60 8.43
CA THR A 48 6.95 -10.72 9.58
C THR A 48 7.35 -12.14 9.93
N LYS A 49 6.68 -13.14 9.35
CA LYS A 49 7.05 -14.57 9.50
C LYS A 49 8.27 -14.95 8.67
N HIS A 50 8.54 -14.20 7.60
CA HIS A 50 9.51 -14.54 6.56
C HIS A 50 10.54 -13.44 6.28
N TYR A 51 10.23 -12.19 6.63
CA TYR A 51 11.04 -11.02 6.34
C TYR A 51 11.38 -10.22 7.59
N LYS A 52 12.48 -9.51 7.54
CA LYS A 52 12.72 -8.37 8.42
C LYS A 52 11.94 -7.18 7.86
N VAL A 53 10.76 -6.92 8.41
CA VAL A 53 9.83 -5.91 7.90
C VAL A 53 10.11 -4.55 8.52
N TYR A 54 10.16 -3.53 7.68
CA TYR A 54 10.25 -2.11 8.01
C TYR A 54 8.94 -1.43 7.60
N LEU A 55 8.03 -1.25 8.55
CA LEU A 55 6.76 -0.54 8.35
C LEU A 55 7.01 0.95 8.51
N ILE A 56 6.99 1.71 7.42
CA ILE A 56 7.54 3.06 7.34
C ILE A 56 6.44 4.11 7.36
N ASN A 57 6.59 5.12 8.21
CA ASN A 57 5.87 6.37 8.14
C ASN A 57 6.55 7.31 7.15
N LEU A 58 5.87 7.62 6.04
CA LEU A 58 6.37 8.56 5.06
C LEU A 58 6.35 10.00 5.62
N ARG A 59 7.00 10.92 4.91
CA ARG A 59 7.03 12.35 5.24
C ARG A 59 5.65 12.90 5.59
N GLY A 60 5.53 13.61 6.70
CA GLY A 60 4.28 14.15 7.22
C GLY A 60 3.39 13.15 7.97
N ALA A 61 3.84 11.89 8.15
CA ALA A 61 3.16 10.88 8.97
C ALA A 61 3.94 10.61 10.27
N GLY A 62 3.24 10.43 11.38
CA GLY A 62 3.81 10.15 12.68
C GLY A 62 4.91 11.12 13.10
N ASN A 63 6.04 10.59 13.52
CA ASN A 63 7.23 11.37 13.89
C ASN A 63 8.24 11.55 12.73
N SER A 64 7.84 11.25 11.50
CA SER A 64 8.67 11.52 10.32
C SER A 64 8.72 13.00 10.00
N ALA A 65 9.77 13.43 9.29
CA ALA A 65 9.98 14.80 8.89
C ALA A 65 8.73 15.42 8.26
N ALA A 66 8.43 16.65 8.63
CA ALA A 66 7.35 17.42 8.02
C ALA A 66 7.65 17.73 6.55
N ALA A 67 6.61 17.92 5.75
CA ALA A 67 6.75 18.45 4.40
C ALA A 67 6.94 19.96 4.46
N ALA A 68 7.95 20.47 3.75
CA ALA A 68 8.18 21.91 3.61
C ALA A 68 7.28 22.54 2.53
N SER A 69 6.76 21.71 1.62
CA SER A 69 5.85 22.09 0.54
C SER A 69 5.01 20.90 0.10
N GLU A 70 3.85 21.15 -0.49
CA GLU A 70 2.89 20.10 -0.88
C GLU A 70 3.46 19.08 -1.88
N ASN A 71 4.35 19.48 -2.79
CA ASN A 71 4.95 18.58 -3.76
C ASN A 71 5.78 17.47 -3.10
N GLN A 72 6.22 17.63 -1.85
CA GLN A 72 6.91 16.59 -1.09
C GLN A 72 5.98 15.43 -0.67
N PHE A 73 4.68 15.53 -0.93
CA PHE A 73 3.73 14.42 -0.75
C PHE A 73 3.61 13.52 -1.98
N SER A 74 4.28 13.87 -3.10
CA SER A 74 4.22 13.08 -4.33
C SER A 74 4.83 11.68 -4.16
N MET A 75 4.41 10.73 -5.01
CA MET A 75 5.02 9.40 -5.08
C MET A 75 6.52 9.48 -5.43
N GLY A 76 6.90 10.42 -6.30
CA GLY A 76 8.32 10.63 -6.65
C GLY A 76 9.15 11.01 -5.43
N GLU A 77 8.69 11.95 -4.62
CA GLU A 77 9.37 12.33 -3.38
C GLU A 77 9.34 11.21 -2.34
N ALA A 78 8.24 10.44 -2.24
CA ALA A 78 8.16 9.29 -1.37
C ALA A 78 9.20 8.21 -1.75
N VAL A 79 9.41 7.95 -3.03
CA VAL A 79 10.46 7.03 -3.51
C VAL A 79 11.85 7.53 -3.13
N LEU A 80 12.13 8.83 -3.28
CA LEU A 80 13.41 9.41 -2.86
C LEU A 80 13.63 9.33 -1.34
N ASP A 81 12.57 9.50 -0.55
CA ASP A 81 12.63 9.32 0.90
C ASP A 81 12.89 7.85 1.27
N LEU A 82 12.25 6.89 0.58
CA LEU A 82 12.48 5.45 0.77
C LEU A 82 13.94 5.07 0.43
N GLU A 83 14.52 5.60 -0.64
CA GLU A 83 15.93 5.39 -0.97
C GLU A 83 16.86 5.94 0.11
N ALA A 84 16.57 7.13 0.65
CA ALA A 84 17.36 7.69 1.73
C ALA A 84 17.29 6.83 3.01
N ILE A 85 16.13 6.23 3.30
CA ILE A 85 15.93 5.32 4.43
C ILE A 85 16.71 4.01 4.19
N ARG A 86 16.62 3.41 3.00
CA ARG A 86 17.33 2.19 2.63
C ARG A 86 18.85 2.36 2.82
N GLU A 87 19.40 3.45 2.26
CA GLU A 87 20.82 3.80 2.40
C GLU A 87 21.23 3.98 3.87
N ALA A 88 20.42 4.69 4.67
CA ALA A 88 20.71 4.93 6.09
C ALA A 88 20.62 3.65 6.94
N LEU A 89 19.80 2.66 6.51
CA LEU A 89 19.76 1.33 7.10
C LEU A 89 20.91 0.42 6.64
N ASN A 90 21.78 0.90 5.73
CA ASN A 90 22.92 0.20 5.14
C ASN A 90 22.52 -1.05 4.33
N TYR A 91 21.42 -0.98 3.60
CA TYR A 91 21.03 -2.00 2.62
C TYR A 91 21.42 -1.56 1.21
N ASP A 92 22.12 -2.42 0.46
CA ASP A 92 22.37 -2.20 -0.97
C ASP A 92 21.06 -2.34 -1.76
N GLU A 93 20.21 -3.28 -1.38
CA GLU A 93 18.88 -3.51 -1.93
C GLU A 93 17.95 -4.10 -0.86
N TRP A 94 16.64 -3.95 -1.06
CA TRP A 94 15.60 -4.55 -0.23
C TRP A 94 14.37 -4.92 -1.05
N GLY A 95 13.45 -5.71 -0.49
CA GLY A 95 12.12 -5.88 -1.08
C GLY A 95 11.22 -4.69 -0.74
N PHE A 96 10.21 -4.44 -1.57
CA PHE A 96 9.16 -3.48 -1.27
C PHE A 96 7.78 -4.10 -1.43
N ALA A 97 6.91 -3.93 -0.42
CA ALA A 97 5.52 -4.36 -0.48
C ALA A 97 4.56 -3.20 -0.21
N GLY A 98 3.53 -3.11 -1.03
CA GLY A 98 2.48 -2.11 -0.92
C GLY A 98 1.11 -2.62 -1.36
N HIS A 99 0.07 -2.10 -0.72
CA HIS A 99 -1.32 -2.38 -1.05
C HIS A 99 -2.02 -1.09 -1.45
N SER A 100 -2.97 -1.15 -2.39
CA SER A 100 -3.74 0.01 -2.85
C SER A 100 -2.82 1.12 -3.38
N ALA A 101 -2.90 2.34 -2.88
CA ALA A 101 -1.96 3.42 -3.22
C ALA A 101 -0.50 3.08 -2.84
N GLY A 102 -0.27 2.20 -1.86
CA GLY A 102 1.05 1.62 -1.59
C GLY A 102 1.52 0.68 -2.69
N GLY A 103 0.61 -0.04 -3.33
CA GLY A 103 0.89 -0.84 -4.52
C GLY A 103 1.25 0.02 -5.74
N MET A 104 0.54 1.14 -5.94
CA MET A 104 0.92 2.13 -6.98
C MET A 104 2.30 2.73 -6.70
N LEU A 105 2.63 2.99 -5.42
CA LEU A 105 3.96 3.43 -5.01
C LEU A 105 5.03 2.36 -5.31
N ALA A 106 4.72 1.06 -5.14
CA ALA A 106 5.63 -0.04 -5.51
C ALA A 106 5.97 -0.01 -7.00
N LEU A 107 4.97 0.22 -7.86
CA LEU A 107 5.19 0.37 -9.31
C LEU A 107 6.06 1.59 -9.62
N LYS A 108 5.80 2.72 -8.97
CA LYS A 108 6.63 3.92 -9.13
C LYS A 108 8.07 3.70 -8.66
N TYR A 109 8.25 2.97 -7.56
CA TYR A 109 9.56 2.68 -6.99
C TYR A 109 10.39 1.79 -7.91
N VAL A 110 9.82 0.68 -8.40
CA VAL A 110 10.55 -0.24 -9.28
C VAL A 110 10.95 0.38 -10.61
N ILE A 111 10.14 1.29 -11.14
CA ILE A 111 10.47 2.03 -12.36
C ILE A 111 11.61 3.02 -12.11
N SER A 112 11.62 3.68 -10.95
CA SER A 112 12.61 4.73 -10.65
C SER A 112 13.96 4.18 -10.21
N PHE A 113 13.98 3.08 -9.44
CA PHE A 113 15.17 2.49 -8.83
C PHE A 113 15.14 0.94 -8.87
N PRO A 114 15.07 0.32 -10.06
CA PRO A 114 15.00 -1.14 -10.15
C PRO A 114 16.21 -1.84 -9.53
N GLN A 115 17.38 -1.21 -9.54
CA GLN A 115 18.61 -1.76 -8.96
C GLN A 115 18.66 -1.73 -7.42
N ALA A 116 17.76 -1.01 -6.77
CA ALA A 116 17.65 -0.93 -5.31
C ALA A 116 16.66 -1.96 -4.73
N LEU A 117 16.02 -2.74 -5.59
CA LEU A 117 14.95 -3.65 -5.21
C LEU A 117 15.25 -5.09 -5.60
N THR A 118 15.14 -6.00 -4.63
CA THR A 118 15.20 -7.45 -4.87
C THR A 118 13.89 -7.98 -5.45
N LYS A 119 12.78 -7.38 -5.10
CA LYS A 119 11.41 -7.72 -5.54
C LYS A 119 10.42 -6.63 -5.21
N ILE A 120 9.27 -6.63 -5.90
CA ILE A 120 8.07 -5.90 -5.47
C ILE A 120 6.91 -6.85 -5.21
N ILE A 121 6.06 -6.47 -4.24
CA ILE A 121 4.79 -7.12 -3.93
C ILE A 121 3.73 -6.01 -3.96
N ALA A 122 2.80 -6.09 -4.90
CA ALA A 122 1.80 -5.05 -5.09
C ALA A 122 0.40 -5.66 -5.28
N GLY A 123 -0.59 -5.14 -4.56
CA GLY A 123 -1.95 -5.61 -4.71
C GLY A 123 -3.00 -4.53 -4.49
N GLY A 124 -4.22 -4.79 -4.97
CA GLY A 124 -5.31 -3.82 -4.92
C GLY A 124 -4.95 -2.50 -5.62
N ALA A 125 -4.13 -2.55 -6.67
CA ALA A 125 -3.51 -1.41 -7.33
C ALA A 125 -3.73 -1.43 -8.83
N ALA A 126 -3.52 -0.28 -9.47
CA ALA A 126 -3.59 -0.11 -10.91
C ALA A 126 -2.31 0.53 -11.45
N ALA A 127 -2.01 0.29 -12.74
CA ALA A 127 -0.90 0.92 -13.46
C ALA A 127 -1.26 2.30 -14.01
N SER A 128 -2.54 2.72 -13.92
CA SER A 128 -3.02 4.01 -14.41
C SER A 128 -4.24 4.48 -13.63
N TYR A 129 -4.62 5.74 -13.85
CA TYR A 129 -5.84 6.34 -13.32
C TYR A 129 -7.14 5.70 -13.84
N GLU A 130 -7.05 4.86 -14.86
CA GLU A 130 -8.21 4.26 -15.54
C GLU A 130 -9.12 3.42 -14.61
N TYR A 131 -8.58 2.90 -13.49
CA TYR A 131 -9.40 2.15 -12.54
C TYR A 131 -10.58 2.97 -11.98
N ALA A 132 -10.44 4.28 -11.87
CA ALA A 132 -11.50 5.15 -11.39
C ALA A 132 -12.50 5.57 -12.51
N ASN A 133 -12.25 5.16 -13.74
CA ASN A 133 -13.22 5.26 -14.85
C ASN A 133 -14.04 3.98 -15.04
N ASP A 134 -13.70 2.93 -14.30
CA ASP A 134 -14.37 1.64 -14.37
C ASP A 134 -15.64 1.62 -13.52
N PRO A 135 -16.83 1.27 -14.06
CA PRO A 135 -18.07 1.25 -13.30
C PRO A 135 -18.08 0.34 -12.07
N ASP A 136 -17.22 -0.69 -12.04
CA ASP A 136 -17.08 -1.59 -10.89
C ASP A 136 -16.30 -0.92 -9.73
N SER A 137 -15.56 0.18 -10.00
CA SER A 137 -14.87 0.95 -8.97
C SER A 137 -15.80 1.95 -8.30
N ILE A 138 -15.80 1.99 -6.96
CA ILE A 138 -16.53 3.00 -6.16
C ILE A 138 -16.06 4.44 -6.45
N TYR A 139 -14.93 4.61 -7.11
CA TYR A 139 -14.37 5.91 -7.51
C TYR A 139 -14.83 6.35 -8.91
N CYS A 140 -15.55 5.52 -9.62
CA CYS A 140 -16.11 5.85 -10.92
C CYS A 140 -17.41 6.64 -10.76
N SER A 141 -17.58 7.71 -11.54
CA SER A 141 -18.80 8.53 -11.52
C SER A 141 -20.08 7.79 -11.92
N LEU A 142 -19.94 6.63 -12.56
CA LEU A 142 -21.07 5.75 -12.91
C LEU A 142 -21.42 4.75 -11.80
N ASN A 143 -20.56 4.62 -10.77
CA ASN A 143 -20.81 3.72 -9.66
C ASN A 143 -21.86 4.33 -8.69
N PRO A 144 -22.84 3.56 -8.20
CA PRO A 144 -23.87 4.07 -7.30
C PRO A 144 -23.31 4.61 -5.97
N ASN A 145 -22.12 4.17 -5.54
CA ASN A 145 -21.47 4.62 -4.32
C ASN A 145 -20.61 5.89 -4.52
N PHE A 146 -20.43 6.36 -5.76
CA PHE A 146 -19.47 7.43 -6.08
C PHE A 146 -19.70 8.71 -5.27
N THR A 147 -20.92 9.25 -5.26
CA THR A 147 -21.21 10.47 -4.50
C THR A 147 -20.94 10.27 -3.02
N ARG A 148 -21.35 9.12 -2.48
CA ARG A 148 -21.19 8.85 -1.06
C ARG A 148 -19.72 8.73 -0.66
N ILE A 149 -18.88 8.07 -1.47
CA ILE A 149 -17.45 7.94 -1.16
C ILE A 149 -16.72 9.30 -1.20
N LEU A 150 -17.11 10.21 -2.10
CA LEU A 150 -16.55 11.55 -2.10
C LEU A 150 -16.90 12.32 -0.82
N GLU A 151 -18.16 12.25 -0.37
CA GLU A 151 -18.60 12.85 0.90
C GLU A 151 -17.79 12.31 2.09
N ILE A 152 -17.60 10.99 2.14
CA ILE A 152 -16.82 10.32 3.19
C ILE A 152 -15.37 10.83 3.18
N MET A 153 -14.73 10.86 2.04
CA MET A 153 -13.34 11.31 1.91
C MET A 153 -13.18 12.78 2.35
N ASP A 154 -14.08 13.65 1.93
CA ASP A 154 -14.04 15.07 2.29
C ASP A 154 -14.25 15.27 3.80
N ALA A 155 -15.19 14.54 4.40
CA ALA A 155 -15.42 14.59 5.84
C ALA A 155 -14.24 14.00 6.64
N LEU A 156 -13.62 12.91 6.18
CA LEU A 156 -12.44 12.33 6.83
C LEU A 156 -11.21 13.24 6.72
N ASN A 157 -11.12 14.06 5.68
CA ASN A 157 -10.05 15.02 5.52
C ASN A 157 -10.28 16.33 6.31
N ASN A 158 -11.51 16.64 6.68
CA ASN A 158 -11.81 17.83 7.46
C ASN A 158 -11.37 17.64 8.93
N PRO A 159 -10.43 18.45 9.45
CA PRO A 159 -9.94 18.33 10.83
C PRO A 159 -11.01 18.58 11.89
N ASN A 160 -12.09 19.26 11.54
CA ASN A 160 -13.20 19.58 12.45
C ASN A 160 -14.25 18.47 12.55
N THR A 161 -14.17 17.40 11.74
CA THR A 161 -15.08 16.26 11.82
C THR A 161 -14.91 15.54 13.16
N PRO A 162 -15.97 15.40 13.98
CA PRO A 162 -15.90 14.73 15.28
C PRO A 162 -15.37 13.30 15.17
N ILE A 163 -14.64 12.84 16.17
CA ILE A 163 -14.00 11.52 16.17
C ILE A 163 -15.01 10.37 15.98
N GLU A 164 -16.18 10.48 16.58
CA GLU A 164 -17.24 9.45 16.46
C GLU A 164 -17.84 9.42 15.05
N GLU A 165 -17.96 10.56 14.41
CA GLU A 165 -18.39 10.64 13.02
C GLU A 165 -17.30 10.09 12.09
N ARG A 166 -16.02 10.43 12.29
CA ARG A 166 -14.90 9.86 11.55
C ARG A 166 -14.88 8.33 11.64
N ARG A 167 -15.18 7.77 12.80
CA ARG A 167 -15.26 6.30 13.00
C ARG A 167 -16.38 5.68 12.16
N LYS A 168 -17.57 6.30 12.18
CA LYS A 168 -18.72 5.82 11.39
C LYS A 168 -18.42 5.89 9.88
N LEU A 169 -17.87 7.00 9.41
CA LEU A 169 -17.53 7.19 7.99
C LEU A 169 -16.43 6.22 7.56
N GLY A 170 -15.40 6.02 8.39
CA GLY A 170 -14.36 5.03 8.13
C GLY A 170 -14.89 3.59 8.07
N TYR A 171 -15.83 3.26 8.94
CA TYR A 171 -16.52 1.97 8.92
C TYR A 171 -17.36 1.78 7.65
N GLU A 172 -18.13 2.80 7.26
CA GLU A 172 -18.92 2.78 6.02
C GLU A 172 -18.06 2.59 4.78
N TRP A 173 -16.93 3.30 4.70
CA TRP A 173 -15.97 3.11 3.61
C TRP A 173 -15.40 1.69 3.61
N ALA A 174 -14.98 1.19 4.78
CA ALA A 174 -14.46 -0.16 4.92
C ALA A 174 -15.51 -1.20 4.48
N LEU A 175 -16.79 -1.01 4.84
CA LEU A 175 -17.86 -1.93 4.45
C LEU A 175 -18.05 -2.02 2.93
N MET A 176 -17.80 -0.95 2.17
CA MET A 176 -17.81 -0.97 0.71
C MET A 176 -16.64 -1.79 0.13
N SER A 177 -15.62 -2.11 0.93
CA SER A 177 -14.36 -2.69 0.52
C SER A 177 -14.09 -4.09 1.11
N TYR A 178 -15.12 -4.70 1.72
CA TYR A 178 -15.11 -6.08 2.22
C TYR A 178 -16.23 -6.88 1.55
N VAL A 179 -16.05 -8.18 1.39
CA VAL A 179 -17.08 -9.06 0.80
C VAL A 179 -18.31 -9.19 1.68
N SER A 180 -18.15 -9.00 3.00
CA SER A 180 -19.24 -9.02 3.95
C SER A 180 -18.93 -8.22 5.22
N GLU A 181 -19.98 -7.78 5.92
CA GLU A 181 -19.84 -7.12 7.21
C GLU A 181 -19.19 -8.04 8.27
N GLU A 182 -19.46 -9.35 8.19
CA GLU A 182 -18.85 -10.35 9.07
C GLU A 182 -17.33 -10.36 8.95
N LYS A 183 -16.81 -10.38 7.72
CA LYS A 183 -15.35 -10.31 7.45
C LYS A 183 -14.74 -9.00 7.95
N LEU A 184 -15.43 -7.88 7.77
CA LEU A 184 -14.99 -6.60 8.32
C LEU A 184 -14.95 -6.65 9.86
N GLN A 185 -15.99 -7.17 10.52
CA GLN A 185 -16.05 -7.27 11.98
C GLN A 185 -14.94 -8.18 12.53
N GLU A 186 -14.59 -9.26 11.84
CA GLU A 186 -13.46 -10.11 12.22
C GLU A 186 -12.13 -9.36 12.10
N SER A 187 -11.91 -8.64 11.01
CA SER A 187 -10.68 -7.85 10.81
C SER A 187 -10.48 -6.77 11.88
N LEU A 188 -11.58 -6.16 12.35
CA LEU A 188 -11.53 -5.13 13.40
C LEU A 188 -11.13 -5.66 14.81
N LYS A 189 -11.12 -6.98 15.01
CA LYS A 189 -10.63 -7.60 16.26
C LYS A 189 -9.09 -7.66 16.31
N VAL A 190 -8.43 -7.53 15.16
CA VAL A 190 -6.96 -7.57 15.05
C VAL A 190 -6.40 -6.17 15.34
N PRO A 191 -5.42 -6.03 16.26
CA PRO A 191 -4.71 -4.76 16.44
C PRO A 191 -4.14 -4.26 15.11
N ASN A 192 -4.50 -3.03 14.74
CA ASN A 192 -4.14 -2.46 13.45
C ASN A 192 -3.89 -0.96 13.57
N SER A 193 -2.99 -0.46 12.73
CA SER A 193 -2.77 0.96 12.50
C SER A 193 -2.80 1.26 11.00
N GLY A 194 -2.86 2.52 10.65
CA GLY A 194 -3.00 2.95 9.26
C GLY A 194 -3.95 4.14 9.15
N LYS A 195 -3.85 5.06 10.13
CA LYS A 195 -4.63 6.30 10.12
C LYS A 195 -4.34 7.11 8.86
N THR A 196 -5.37 7.60 8.20
CA THR A 196 -5.22 8.44 7.00
C THR A 196 -4.54 9.78 7.32
N VAL A 197 -3.49 10.09 6.57
CA VAL A 197 -2.80 11.39 6.57
C VAL A 197 -3.46 12.27 5.52
N GLY A 198 -4.36 13.16 5.97
CA GLY A 198 -5.21 13.98 5.10
C GLY A 198 -4.47 14.75 4.01
N PRO A 199 -3.39 15.52 4.32
CA PRO A 199 -2.64 16.27 3.29
C PRO A 199 -2.04 15.38 2.20
N ARG A 200 -1.58 14.17 2.53
CA ARG A 200 -1.07 13.21 1.53
C ARG A 200 -2.20 12.65 0.65
N LEU A 201 -3.35 12.29 1.26
CA LEU A 201 -4.52 11.85 0.50
C LEU A 201 -5.03 12.96 -0.45
N ASP A 202 -5.06 14.21 0.00
CA ASP A 202 -5.48 15.35 -0.81
C ASP A 202 -4.55 15.59 -2.00
N TYR A 203 -3.24 15.54 -1.77
CA TYR A 203 -2.26 15.67 -2.84
C TYR A 203 -2.45 14.57 -3.89
N PHE A 204 -2.59 13.31 -3.46
CA PHE A 204 -2.84 12.19 -4.35
C PHE A 204 -4.11 12.39 -5.17
N ARG A 205 -5.25 12.65 -4.50
CA ARG A 205 -6.56 12.81 -5.16
C ARG A 205 -6.63 13.98 -6.13
N LYS A 206 -6.08 15.13 -5.75
CA LYS A 206 -6.30 16.40 -6.46
C LYS A 206 -5.22 16.68 -7.52
N ILE A 207 -4.03 16.12 -7.36
CA ILE A 207 -2.87 16.49 -8.18
C ILE A 207 -2.27 15.30 -8.92
N GLU A 208 -2.03 14.18 -8.23
CA GLU A 208 -1.19 13.13 -8.78
C GLU A 208 -1.98 12.04 -9.50
N TYR A 209 -3.09 11.60 -8.93
CA TYR A 209 -3.82 10.43 -9.41
C TYR A 209 -4.29 10.56 -10.87
N SER A 210 -4.85 11.71 -11.27
CA SER A 210 -5.37 11.92 -12.63
C SER A 210 -4.30 11.89 -13.73
N ASN A 211 -3.03 11.99 -13.34
CA ASN A 211 -1.88 11.94 -14.24
C ASN A 211 -1.06 10.65 -14.08
N PHE A 212 -1.50 9.74 -13.19
CA PHE A 212 -0.80 8.50 -12.95
C PHE A 212 -1.04 7.50 -14.08
N ASP A 213 -0.02 7.27 -14.88
CA ASP A 213 0.02 6.21 -15.89
C ASP A 213 1.47 5.74 -16.06
N VAL A 214 1.73 4.50 -15.67
CA VAL A 214 3.06 3.88 -15.70
C VAL A 214 3.11 2.64 -16.57
N ARG A 215 2.08 2.38 -17.36
CA ARG A 215 1.92 1.16 -18.16
C ARG A 215 3.10 0.91 -19.11
N GLU A 216 3.56 1.95 -19.80
CA GLU A 216 4.68 1.78 -20.74
C GLU A 216 6.00 1.45 -20.02
N GLN A 217 6.28 2.08 -18.88
CA GLN A 217 7.49 1.86 -18.11
C GLN A 217 7.54 0.46 -17.47
N LEU A 218 6.39 -0.12 -17.12
CA LEU A 218 6.31 -1.46 -16.53
C LEU A 218 6.83 -2.55 -17.45
N LYS A 219 6.76 -2.37 -18.76
CA LYS A 219 7.25 -3.32 -19.77
C LYS A 219 8.75 -3.57 -19.70
N SER A 220 9.51 -2.67 -19.08
CA SER A 220 10.96 -2.80 -18.89
C SER A 220 11.36 -3.32 -17.51
N VAL A 221 10.41 -3.58 -16.62
CA VAL A 221 10.70 -4.11 -15.28
C VAL A 221 11.12 -5.57 -15.39
N SER A 222 12.29 -5.92 -14.83
CA SER A 222 12.87 -7.26 -14.92
C SER A 222 13.04 -7.97 -13.58
N ILE A 223 12.83 -7.28 -12.46
CA ILE A 223 12.94 -7.88 -11.13
C ILE A 223 11.71 -8.73 -10.79
N PRO A 224 11.83 -9.72 -9.88
CA PRO A 224 10.70 -10.48 -9.40
C PRO A 224 9.55 -9.59 -8.93
N SER A 225 8.37 -9.76 -9.50
CA SER A 225 7.20 -8.95 -9.21
C SER A 225 6.00 -9.85 -8.90
N TYR A 226 5.46 -9.69 -7.70
CA TYR A 226 4.34 -10.49 -7.20
C TYR A 226 3.11 -9.58 -7.10
N ILE A 227 2.14 -9.82 -7.96
CA ILE A 227 0.94 -9.00 -8.09
C ILE A 227 -0.25 -9.79 -7.59
N TYR A 228 -1.14 -9.18 -6.83
CA TYR A 228 -2.37 -9.83 -6.38
C TYR A 228 -3.58 -8.91 -6.46
N ALA A 229 -4.75 -9.51 -6.54
CA ALA A 229 -6.03 -8.80 -6.50
C ALA A 229 -7.08 -9.65 -5.78
N GLY A 230 -8.06 -8.99 -5.14
CA GLY A 230 -9.31 -9.62 -4.73
C GLY A 230 -10.27 -9.68 -5.91
N LYS A 231 -11.00 -10.79 -6.07
CA LYS A 231 -11.95 -11.00 -7.17
C LYS A 231 -13.09 -9.96 -7.17
N PHE A 232 -13.49 -9.53 -5.99
CA PHE A 232 -14.61 -8.60 -5.77
C PHE A 232 -14.13 -7.20 -5.40
N ASP A 233 -12.86 -6.86 -5.69
CA ASP A 233 -12.30 -5.57 -5.32
C ASP A 233 -13.10 -4.42 -5.92
N ALA A 234 -13.82 -3.71 -5.05
CA ALA A 234 -14.68 -2.58 -5.40
C ALA A 234 -13.95 -1.24 -5.44
N GLN A 235 -12.71 -1.17 -4.95
CA GLN A 235 -11.90 0.04 -5.06
C GLN A 235 -11.06 0.02 -6.34
N CYS A 236 -10.33 -1.09 -6.56
CA CYS A 236 -9.50 -1.29 -7.74
C CYS A 236 -9.83 -2.66 -8.34
N PRO A 237 -10.79 -2.73 -9.29
CA PRO A 237 -11.23 -3.99 -9.85
C PRO A 237 -10.08 -4.91 -10.31
N MET A 238 -10.21 -6.22 -10.10
CA MET A 238 -9.15 -7.23 -10.28
C MET A 238 -8.43 -7.13 -11.63
N LYS A 239 -9.14 -6.74 -12.69
CA LYS A 239 -8.57 -6.59 -14.04
C LYS A 239 -7.40 -5.61 -14.13
N PHE A 240 -7.31 -4.65 -13.21
CA PHE A 240 -6.17 -3.73 -13.13
C PHE A 240 -4.93 -4.40 -12.53
N GLY A 241 -5.11 -5.35 -11.60
CA GLY A 241 -4.03 -6.23 -11.16
C GLY A 241 -3.57 -7.18 -12.26
N GLU A 242 -4.50 -7.74 -13.04
CA GLU A 242 -4.19 -8.55 -14.23
C GLU A 242 -3.44 -7.73 -15.29
N GLU A 243 -3.85 -6.46 -15.51
CA GLU A 243 -3.14 -5.54 -16.41
C GLU A 243 -1.69 -5.36 -15.97
N ILE A 244 -1.43 -5.03 -14.69
CA ILE A 244 -0.06 -4.89 -14.16
C ILE A 244 0.74 -6.15 -14.43
N ALA A 245 0.20 -7.32 -14.10
CA ALA A 245 0.89 -8.58 -14.27
C ALA A 245 1.17 -8.92 -15.75
N SER A 246 0.29 -8.50 -16.66
CA SER A 246 0.49 -8.67 -18.10
C SER A 246 1.55 -7.75 -18.69
N LEU A 247 1.78 -6.58 -18.07
CA LEU A 247 2.75 -5.58 -18.51
C LEU A 247 4.17 -5.88 -18.03
N ILE A 248 4.33 -6.44 -16.83
CA ILE A 248 5.64 -6.77 -16.26
C ILE A 248 6.07 -8.15 -16.75
N PRO A 249 7.19 -8.25 -17.48
CA PRO A 249 7.73 -9.55 -17.88
C PRO A 249 7.97 -10.47 -16.68
N ASN A 250 7.48 -11.69 -16.72
CA ASN A 250 7.63 -12.72 -15.65
C ASN A 250 7.01 -12.34 -14.29
N ALA A 251 6.03 -11.44 -14.26
CA ALA A 251 5.27 -11.21 -13.03
C ALA A 251 4.46 -12.44 -12.63
N HIS A 252 4.35 -12.66 -11.32
CA HIS A 252 3.47 -13.68 -10.75
C HIS A 252 2.16 -13.01 -10.33
N PHE A 253 1.03 -13.49 -10.85
CA PHE A 253 -0.29 -13.00 -10.47
C PHE A 253 -1.03 -14.01 -9.58
N THR A 254 -1.62 -13.52 -8.49
CA THR A 254 -2.46 -14.30 -7.58
C THR A 254 -3.82 -13.66 -7.43
N LEU A 255 -4.88 -14.37 -7.77
CA LEU A 255 -6.25 -13.95 -7.55
C LEU A 255 -6.78 -14.54 -6.24
N PHE A 256 -7.32 -13.69 -5.37
CA PHE A 256 -8.04 -14.08 -4.15
C PHE A 256 -9.53 -14.15 -4.46
N GLU A 257 -10.04 -15.37 -4.56
CA GLU A 257 -11.37 -15.68 -5.12
C GLU A 257 -12.55 -15.27 -4.22
N GLU A 258 -12.29 -15.09 -2.92
CA GLU A 258 -13.30 -14.78 -1.92
C GLU A 258 -13.07 -13.41 -1.26
N SER A 259 -12.21 -12.57 -1.84
CA SER A 259 -11.85 -11.26 -1.30
C SER A 259 -12.33 -10.10 -2.14
N ASN A 260 -12.64 -8.99 -1.44
CA ASN A 260 -12.77 -7.65 -1.98
C ASN A 260 -11.39 -6.96 -1.94
N HIS A 261 -11.27 -5.78 -1.33
CA HIS A 261 -10.05 -4.98 -1.36
C HIS A 261 -8.97 -5.43 -0.35
N SER A 262 -9.30 -6.29 0.61
CA SER A 262 -8.41 -6.64 1.72
C SER A 262 -8.12 -8.15 1.84
N PRO A 263 -7.53 -8.81 0.82
CA PRO A 263 -7.26 -10.27 0.86
C PRO A 263 -6.47 -10.72 2.10
N TYR A 264 -5.55 -9.91 2.60
CA TYR A 264 -4.76 -10.17 3.81
C TYR A 264 -5.59 -10.26 5.10
N SER A 265 -6.85 -9.82 5.07
CA SER A 265 -7.82 -9.92 6.19
C SER A 265 -9.02 -10.81 5.85
N GLU A 266 -9.32 -11.00 4.58
CA GLU A 266 -10.50 -11.74 4.12
C GLU A 266 -10.19 -13.22 3.82
N GLU A 267 -8.97 -13.51 3.35
CA GLU A 267 -8.44 -14.85 3.07
C GLU A 267 -7.05 -15.01 3.73
N GLU A 268 -6.96 -14.85 5.06
CA GLU A 268 -5.69 -14.77 5.81
C GLU A 268 -4.75 -15.95 5.52
N ASP A 269 -5.23 -17.19 5.60
CA ASP A 269 -4.41 -18.39 5.38
C ASP A 269 -3.83 -18.41 3.96
N ARG A 270 -4.65 -18.10 2.96
CA ARG A 270 -4.22 -18.03 1.58
C ARG A 270 -3.28 -16.88 1.31
N PHE A 271 -3.46 -15.76 2.01
CA PHE A 271 -2.52 -14.64 1.92
C PHE A 271 -1.16 -14.98 2.55
N GLU A 272 -1.12 -15.77 3.63
CA GLU A 272 0.12 -16.30 4.19
C GLU A 272 0.84 -17.25 3.20
N GLU A 273 0.10 -18.12 2.50
CA GLU A 273 0.66 -18.94 1.43
C GLU A 273 1.24 -18.10 0.28
N PHE A 274 0.52 -17.04 -0.11
CA PHE A 274 1.02 -16.08 -1.09
C PHE A 274 2.31 -15.41 -0.61
N VAL A 275 2.37 -14.92 0.62
CA VAL A 275 3.59 -14.31 1.19
C VAL A 275 4.74 -15.31 1.20
N ASN A 276 4.50 -16.56 1.61
CA ASN A 276 5.51 -17.62 1.55
C ASN A 276 6.04 -17.85 0.13
N SER A 277 5.18 -17.77 -0.88
CA SER A 277 5.60 -17.91 -2.28
C SER A 277 6.51 -16.80 -2.78
N THR A 278 6.49 -15.61 -2.13
CA THR A 278 7.36 -14.48 -2.47
C THR A 278 8.78 -14.61 -1.92
N MET A 279 9.01 -15.59 -1.04
CA MET A 279 10.33 -15.87 -0.44
C MET A 279 11.31 -16.50 -1.42
N THR A 280 10.90 -16.95 -2.54
CA THR A 280 11.72 -17.74 -3.45
C THR A 280 12.32 -16.85 -4.52
N VAL A 281 13.38 -17.24 -5.11
CA VAL A 281 14.20 -18.43 -5.29
C VAL A 281 15.56 -17.95 -5.68
N ALA A 282 16.56 -18.41 -5.04
CA ALA A 282 17.84 -18.49 -5.71
C ALA A 282 17.58 -19.18 -7.05
N SER A 283 17.74 -18.46 -8.15
CA SER A 283 17.72 -19.06 -9.47
C SER A 283 18.68 -20.22 -9.46
N PRO A 284 18.32 -21.40 -10.00
CA PRO A 284 19.31 -22.40 -10.25
C PRO A 284 20.32 -21.81 -11.22
N SER A 285 21.57 -21.89 -10.84
CA SER A 285 22.78 -21.65 -11.59
C SER A 285 22.75 -22.18 -13.02
#